data_0bd803eef8f532a2d8ff70d656fcfb80
#
_entry.id   0bd803eef8f532a2d8ff70d656fcfb80
#
_cell.length_a   1.000
_cell.length_b   1.000
_cell.length_c   1.000
_cell.angle_alpha   90.00
_cell.angle_beta   90.00
_cell.angle_gamma   90.00
#
_symmetry.space_group_name_H-M   'P 1'
#
loop_
_entity.id
_entity.type
_entity.pdbx_description
1 polymer ?
#
loop_
_entity_poly.entity_id
_entity_poly.type
_entity_poly.pdbx_seq_one_letter_code
_entity_poly.pdbx_strand_id
1 'polypeptide(L)'
;KEMQRLAQILCRCDKNNALMVGEPGVGKSAIIRGFAVRLDLFPKKIAQLPIYELSITSILANAQYQGDVEQRISATMEGIKRLGGGIIVIDDIHILAGSKGDANGSRDLTGMLIPYLDDDTLRFIGITTFEDITRHLDSHTRFLRRFRRIDIDEPSQQEAIEILNGVKRKYEKFHNIRIAPGVTERAVKLGKRFLSSKALPDSAIDILDEAGAYRELNPLKGYKKQVVHNELVDTIVAQLGNVET
;
A
#
# COMPACT_ATOMS: atom_id res chain seq x y z
N LYS A 1 13.45 -8.01 -3.98
CA LYS A 1 12.82 -9.26 -4.46
C LYS A 1 11.46 -8.94 -5.09
N GLU A 2 10.53 -8.34 -4.38
CA GLU A 2 9.15 -8.04 -4.80
C GLU A 2 9.12 -7.07 -6.00
N MET A 3 9.91 -5.99 -5.98
CA MET A 3 10.01 -5.04 -7.10
C MET A 3 10.52 -5.71 -8.39
N GLN A 4 11.47 -6.63 -8.28
CA GLN A 4 11.96 -7.38 -9.45
C GLN A 4 10.87 -8.31 -10.00
N ARG A 5 10.11 -8.96 -9.11
CA ARG A 5 8.98 -9.80 -9.51
C ARG A 5 7.89 -8.99 -10.18
N LEU A 6 7.58 -7.81 -9.64
CA LEU A 6 6.64 -6.87 -10.24
C LEU A 6 7.09 -6.46 -11.65
N ALA A 7 8.35 -6.01 -11.81
CA ALA A 7 8.91 -5.67 -13.11
C ALA A 7 8.83 -6.82 -14.10
N GLN A 8 9.17 -8.05 -13.65
CA GLN A 8 9.09 -9.24 -14.48
C GLN A 8 7.68 -9.49 -15.01
N ILE A 9 6.65 -9.30 -14.18
CA ILE A 9 5.25 -9.46 -14.59
C ILE A 9 4.87 -8.39 -15.61
N LEU A 10 5.15 -7.12 -15.31
CA LEU A 10 4.82 -5.99 -16.18
C LEU A 10 5.52 -6.05 -17.55
N CYS A 11 6.65 -6.75 -17.65
CA CYS A 11 7.38 -6.99 -18.91
C CYS A 11 6.84 -8.15 -19.74
N ARG A 12 5.87 -8.92 -19.27
CA ARG A 12 5.34 -10.09 -20.02
C ARG A 12 4.60 -9.64 -21.27
N CYS A 13 4.50 -10.56 -22.23
CA CYS A 13 3.63 -10.39 -23.40
C CYS A 13 2.17 -10.56 -22.99
N ASP A 14 1.87 -11.69 -22.35
CA ASP A 14 0.51 -12.00 -21.87
C ASP A 14 0.45 -11.94 -20.36
N LYS A 15 -0.73 -11.56 -19.84
CA LYS A 15 -0.98 -11.46 -18.38
C LYS A 15 0.08 -10.61 -17.69
N ASN A 16 0.24 -9.42 -18.22
CA ASN A 16 1.20 -8.42 -17.78
C ASN A 16 0.69 -7.52 -16.63
N ASN A 17 -0.45 -7.90 -16.02
CA ASN A 17 -1.00 -7.22 -14.87
C ASN A 17 -0.62 -7.97 -13.58
N ALA A 18 -0.30 -7.23 -12.51
CA ALA A 18 0.09 -7.76 -11.23
C ALA A 18 -1.01 -7.54 -10.18
N LEU A 19 -1.24 -8.52 -9.31
CA LEU A 19 -2.09 -8.40 -8.14
C LEU A 19 -1.23 -8.62 -6.89
N MET A 20 -0.96 -7.55 -6.15
CA MET A 20 -0.21 -7.60 -4.91
C MET A 20 -1.17 -7.89 -3.75
N VAL A 21 -0.91 -8.98 -3.06
CA VAL A 21 -1.76 -9.49 -1.98
C VAL A 21 -0.95 -9.61 -0.70
N GLY A 22 -1.47 -9.15 0.39
CA GLY A 22 -0.81 -9.25 1.70
C GLY A 22 -1.62 -8.54 2.78
N GLU A 23 -1.27 -8.80 4.03
CA GLU A 23 -1.95 -8.18 5.16
C GLU A 23 -1.81 -6.64 5.16
N PRO A 24 -2.74 -5.91 5.78
CA PRO A 24 -2.59 -4.47 6.00
C PRO A 24 -1.27 -4.18 6.73
N GLY A 25 -0.56 -3.12 6.32
CA GLY A 25 0.66 -2.69 7.01
C GLY A 25 1.96 -3.39 6.59
N VAL A 26 1.93 -4.45 5.74
CA VAL A 26 3.17 -5.14 5.28
C VAL A 26 4.02 -4.33 4.29
N GLY A 27 3.52 -3.17 3.82
CA GLY A 27 4.29 -2.27 2.97
C GLY A 27 3.99 -2.37 1.48
N LYS A 28 2.86 -2.93 1.04
CA LYS A 28 2.47 -3.06 -0.38
C LYS A 28 2.60 -1.74 -1.16
N SER A 29 1.98 -0.67 -0.67
CA SER A 29 2.03 0.66 -1.30
C SER A 29 3.44 1.28 -1.26
N ALA A 30 4.26 0.95 -0.24
CA ALA A 30 5.66 1.38 -0.16
C ALA A 30 6.52 0.71 -1.23
N ILE A 31 6.27 -0.58 -1.53
CA ILE A 31 6.94 -1.30 -2.63
C ILE A 31 6.64 -0.62 -3.97
N ILE A 32 5.40 -0.23 -4.22
CA ILE A 32 5.01 0.45 -5.48
C ILE A 32 5.67 1.84 -5.58
N ARG A 33 5.69 2.62 -4.49
CA ARG A 33 6.39 3.91 -4.47
C ARG A 33 7.89 3.73 -4.71
N GLY A 34 8.50 2.71 -4.09
CA GLY A 34 9.90 2.35 -4.31
C GLY A 34 10.16 1.89 -5.75
N PHE A 35 9.23 1.17 -6.36
CA PHE A 35 9.27 0.78 -7.77
C PHE A 35 9.19 2.00 -8.69
N ALA A 36 8.28 2.94 -8.44
CA ALA A 36 8.13 4.15 -9.22
C ALA A 36 9.38 5.03 -9.21
N VAL A 37 10.01 5.20 -8.05
CA VAL A 37 11.25 5.98 -7.89
C VAL A 37 12.44 5.33 -8.62
N ARG A 38 12.43 4.02 -8.79
CA ARG A 38 13.52 3.25 -9.41
C ARG A 38 13.15 2.69 -10.77
N LEU A 39 12.15 3.24 -11.42
CA LEU A 39 11.61 2.73 -12.68
C LEU A 39 12.67 2.73 -13.80
N ASP A 40 13.60 3.69 -13.76
CA ASP A 40 14.76 3.82 -14.66
C ASP A 40 15.74 2.64 -14.60
N LEU A 41 15.75 1.88 -13.51
CA LEU A 41 16.62 0.70 -13.37
C LEU A 41 16.06 -0.55 -14.08
N PHE A 42 14.83 -0.48 -14.59
CA PHE A 42 14.16 -1.58 -15.25
C PHE A 42 14.22 -1.47 -16.79
N PRO A 43 13.83 -2.52 -17.53
CA PRO A 43 13.84 -2.47 -18.99
C PRO A 43 13.04 -1.30 -19.56
N LYS A 44 13.52 -0.70 -20.66
CA LYS A 44 12.90 0.46 -21.34
C LYS A 44 11.40 0.27 -21.59
N LYS A 45 10.96 -0.97 -21.81
CA LYS A 45 9.57 -1.35 -22.07
C LYS A 45 8.62 -0.90 -20.94
N ILE A 46 9.10 -0.82 -19.68
CA ILE A 46 8.31 -0.35 -18.55
C ILE A 46 8.87 0.96 -17.98
N ALA A 47 10.17 1.21 -18.10
CA ALA A 47 10.83 2.39 -17.56
C ALA A 47 10.31 3.71 -18.17
N GLN A 48 9.79 3.66 -19.38
CA GLN A 48 9.26 4.84 -20.10
C GLN A 48 7.74 5.04 -19.87
N LEU A 49 7.08 4.09 -19.20
CA LEU A 49 5.64 4.20 -18.94
C LEU A 49 5.37 5.08 -17.71
N PRO A 50 4.49 6.08 -17.83
CA PRO A 50 4.03 6.82 -16.66
C PRO A 50 3.25 5.91 -15.72
N ILE A 51 3.31 6.20 -14.42
CA ILE A 51 2.52 5.50 -13.40
C ILE A 51 1.39 6.41 -12.95
N TYR A 52 0.17 5.90 -13.03
CA TYR A 52 -1.05 6.57 -12.61
C TYR A 52 -1.65 5.83 -11.41
N GLU A 53 -2.09 6.57 -10.41
CA GLU A 53 -2.90 6.03 -9.32
C GLU A 53 -4.37 6.30 -9.61
N LEU A 54 -5.18 5.23 -9.66
CA LEU A 54 -6.60 5.29 -9.91
C LEU A 54 -7.37 5.06 -8.61
N SER A 55 -8.01 6.12 -8.12
CA SER A 55 -8.89 6.04 -6.94
C SER A 55 -10.30 5.62 -7.35
N ILE A 56 -10.66 4.37 -7.06
CA ILE A 56 -12.00 3.85 -7.33
C ILE A 56 -13.05 4.60 -6.49
N THR A 57 -12.74 4.92 -5.24
CA THR A 57 -13.62 5.70 -4.36
C THR A 57 -13.93 7.07 -4.95
N SER A 58 -12.95 7.75 -5.57
CA SER A 58 -13.16 9.03 -6.24
C SER A 58 -14.04 8.91 -7.49
N ILE A 59 -13.92 7.82 -8.24
CA ILE A 59 -14.75 7.53 -9.40
C ILE A 59 -16.20 7.29 -8.99
N LEU A 60 -16.40 6.57 -7.89
CA LEU A 60 -17.72 6.27 -7.33
C LEU A 60 -18.38 7.48 -6.67
N ALA A 61 -17.59 8.44 -6.18
CA ALA A 61 -18.09 9.64 -5.53
C ALA A 61 -19.02 10.43 -6.46
N ASN A 62 -20.19 10.80 -5.94
CA ASN A 62 -21.21 11.59 -6.65
C ASN A 62 -21.75 10.93 -7.95
N ALA A 63 -21.57 9.62 -8.15
CA ALA A 63 -22.19 8.89 -9.24
C ALA A 63 -23.62 8.48 -8.83
N GLN A 64 -24.63 9.11 -9.43
CA GLN A 64 -26.02 8.78 -9.16
C GLN A 64 -26.45 7.51 -9.89
N TYR A 65 -25.92 7.28 -11.08
CA TYR A 65 -26.27 6.14 -11.94
C TYR A 65 -25.03 5.31 -12.27
N GLN A 66 -25.24 4.03 -12.57
CA GLN A 66 -24.17 3.12 -12.99
C GLN A 66 -23.47 3.62 -14.28
N GLY A 67 -24.23 4.16 -15.21
CA GLY A 67 -23.70 4.72 -16.46
C GLY A 67 -22.69 5.86 -16.26
N ASP A 68 -22.82 6.64 -15.18
CA ASP A 68 -21.86 7.71 -14.86
C ASP A 68 -20.49 7.13 -14.50
N VAL A 69 -20.47 6.03 -13.72
CA VAL A 69 -19.24 5.33 -13.33
C VAL A 69 -18.58 4.72 -14.56
N GLU A 70 -19.39 4.06 -15.40
CA GLU A 70 -18.92 3.44 -16.65
C GLU A 70 -18.27 4.49 -17.55
N GLN A 71 -18.93 5.61 -17.74
CA GLN A 71 -18.42 6.69 -18.57
C GLN A 71 -17.11 7.28 -18.02
N ARG A 72 -17.01 7.45 -16.68
CA ARG A 72 -15.79 7.98 -16.03
C ARG A 72 -14.61 7.01 -16.17
N ILE A 73 -14.82 5.71 -15.94
CA ILE A 73 -13.77 4.69 -16.12
C ILE A 73 -13.32 4.68 -17.58
N SER A 74 -14.27 4.60 -18.52
CA SER A 74 -13.96 4.57 -19.95
C SER A 74 -13.21 5.82 -20.39
N ALA A 75 -13.67 7.01 -20.02
CA ALA A 75 -13.00 8.26 -20.35
C ALA A 75 -11.58 8.33 -19.79
N THR A 76 -11.37 7.85 -18.55
CA THR A 76 -10.04 7.80 -17.92
C THR A 76 -9.11 6.86 -18.66
N MET A 77 -9.55 5.64 -18.97
CA MET A 77 -8.73 4.64 -19.69
C MET A 77 -8.37 5.11 -21.10
N GLU A 78 -9.36 5.62 -21.84
CA GLU A 78 -9.11 6.16 -23.18
C GLU A 78 -8.21 7.41 -23.14
N GLY A 79 -8.31 8.23 -22.11
CA GLY A 79 -7.39 9.35 -21.88
C GLY A 79 -5.95 8.90 -21.71
N ILE A 80 -5.72 7.88 -20.87
CA ILE A 80 -4.38 7.31 -20.64
C ILE A 80 -3.83 6.67 -21.94
N LYS A 81 -4.66 5.94 -22.68
CA LYS A 81 -4.26 5.34 -23.98
C LYS A 81 -3.82 6.42 -24.98
N ARG A 82 -4.56 7.53 -25.10
CA ARG A 82 -4.18 8.66 -25.98
C ARG A 82 -2.84 9.29 -25.61
N LEU A 83 -2.45 9.23 -24.33
CA LEU A 83 -1.14 9.69 -23.82
C LEU A 83 0.00 8.67 -24.05
N GLY A 84 -0.27 7.53 -24.70
CA GLY A 84 0.72 6.50 -24.99
C GLY A 84 0.68 5.32 -24.01
N GLY A 85 -0.36 5.22 -23.19
CA GLY A 85 -0.52 4.14 -22.22
C GLY A 85 0.16 4.42 -20.88
N GLY A 86 0.30 3.39 -20.04
CA GLY A 86 0.91 3.54 -18.72
C GLY A 86 0.69 2.36 -17.79
N ILE A 87 1.23 2.50 -16.59
CA ILE A 87 1.02 1.58 -15.47
C ILE A 87 -0.02 2.20 -14.55
N ILE A 88 -1.14 1.50 -14.35
CA ILE A 88 -2.28 1.95 -13.54
C ILE A 88 -2.27 1.18 -12.23
N VAL A 89 -2.13 1.89 -11.13
CA VAL A 89 -2.17 1.34 -9.78
C VAL A 89 -3.58 1.54 -9.22
N ILE A 90 -4.18 0.47 -8.72
CA ILE A 90 -5.49 0.48 -8.06
C ILE A 90 -5.29 -0.09 -6.65
N ASP A 91 -5.32 0.78 -5.65
CA ASP A 91 -5.36 0.34 -4.26
C ASP A 91 -6.78 -0.11 -3.92
N ASP A 92 -6.89 -1.09 -3.02
CA ASP A 92 -8.16 -1.74 -2.66
C ASP A 92 -8.99 -2.17 -3.87
N ILE A 93 -8.36 -2.85 -4.83
CA ILE A 93 -8.97 -3.27 -6.11
C ILE A 93 -10.24 -4.11 -5.91
N HIS A 94 -10.42 -4.73 -4.73
CA HIS A 94 -11.60 -5.50 -4.37
C HIS A 94 -12.89 -4.66 -4.35
N ILE A 95 -12.79 -3.34 -4.18
CA ILE A 95 -13.94 -2.42 -4.24
C ILE A 95 -14.67 -2.51 -5.59
N LEU A 96 -13.96 -2.87 -6.66
CA LEU A 96 -14.55 -3.07 -7.99
C LEU A 96 -15.59 -4.21 -8.03
N ALA A 97 -15.46 -5.20 -7.16
CA ALA A 97 -16.39 -6.33 -7.10
C ALA A 97 -17.73 -5.97 -6.42
N GLY A 98 -17.79 -4.80 -5.77
CA GLY A 98 -18.95 -4.37 -4.99
C GLY A 98 -19.15 -5.19 -3.72
N SER A 99 -20.08 -4.76 -2.86
CA SER A 99 -20.45 -5.51 -1.64
C SER A 99 -21.65 -6.39 -1.90
N LYS A 100 -21.57 -7.67 -1.55
CA LYS A 100 -22.73 -8.56 -1.54
C LYS A 100 -23.60 -8.17 -0.33
N GLY A 101 -24.67 -7.42 -0.56
CA GLY A 101 -25.63 -7.14 0.50
C GLY A 101 -26.15 -5.71 0.64
N ASP A 102 -25.64 -4.77 -0.09
CA ASP A 102 -26.19 -3.41 -0.07
C ASP A 102 -27.52 -3.36 -0.83
N ALA A 103 -28.58 -2.89 -0.16
CA ALA A 103 -29.94 -2.74 -0.73
C ALA A 103 -30.00 -1.80 -1.94
N ASN A 104 -28.90 -1.08 -2.25
CA ASN A 104 -28.76 -0.19 -3.39
C ASN A 104 -28.03 -0.80 -4.61
N GLY A 105 -27.96 -2.13 -4.70
CA GLY A 105 -27.38 -2.83 -5.85
C GLY A 105 -25.86 -2.67 -5.90
N SER A 106 -25.15 -3.58 -5.27
CA SER A 106 -23.70 -3.69 -5.38
C SER A 106 -23.28 -3.70 -6.85
N ARG A 107 -22.57 -2.65 -7.27
CA ARG A 107 -22.17 -2.46 -8.67
C ARG A 107 -20.91 -3.27 -8.93
N ASP A 108 -21.04 -4.39 -9.63
CA ASP A 108 -19.86 -5.12 -10.14
C ASP A 108 -19.25 -4.35 -11.31
N LEU A 109 -18.11 -3.72 -11.06
CA LEU A 109 -17.34 -2.96 -12.04
C LEU A 109 -16.19 -3.79 -12.63
N THR A 110 -15.97 -5.04 -12.18
CA THR A 110 -14.86 -5.87 -12.65
C THR A 110 -14.97 -6.16 -14.15
N GLY A 111 -16.20 -6.37 -14.64
CA GLY A 111 -16.46 -6.62 -16.05
C GLY A 111 -16.05 -5.47 -16.97
N MET A 112 -16.11 -4.24 -16.48
CA MET A 112 -15.80 -3.03 -17.25
C MET A 112 -14.31 -2.84 -17.47
N LEU A 113 -13.46 -3.31 -16.55
CA LEU A 113 -12.01 -3.23 -16.70
C LEU A 113 -11.44 -4.34 -17.60
N ILE A 114 -12.18 -5.41 -17.84
CA ILE A 114 -11.70 -6.55 -18.63
C ILE A 114 -11.11 -6.15 -19.99
N PRO A 115 -11.76 -5.31 -20.82
CA PRO A 115 -11.20 -4.90 -22.10
C PRO A 115 -9.86 -4.15 -21.98
N TYR A 116 -9.70 -3.38 -20.91
CA TYR A 116 -8.49 -2.60 -20.64
C TYR A 116 -7.36 -3.46 -20.05
N LEU A 117 -7.70 -4.50 -19.29
CA LEU A 117 -6.74 -5.49 -18.77
C LEU A 117 -6.11 -6.35 -19.88
N ASP A 118 -6.79 -6.46 -21.01
CA ASP A 118 -6.34 -7.17 -22.20
C ASP A 118 -5.65 -6.22 -23.22
N ASP A 119 -5.54 -4.92 -22.93
CA ASP A 119 -4.93 -3.93 -23.81
C ASP A 119 -3.41 -3.89 -23.64
N ASP A 120 -2.67 -3.96 -24.75
CA ASP A 120 -1.21 -4.03 -24.74
C ASP A 120 -0.51 -2.73 -24.30
N THR A 121 -1.20 -1.61 -24.35
CA THR A 121 -0.65 -0.30 -23.95
C THR A 121 -0.80 -0.02 -22.46
N LEU A 122 -1.67 -0.75 -21.77
CA LEU A 122 -1.96 -0.58 -20.36
C LEU A 122 -1.35 -1.74 -19.54
N ARG A 123 -0.94 -1.42 -18.33
CA ARG A 123 -0.48 -2.37 -17.31
C ARG A 123 -1.19 -2.04 -16.01
N PHE A 124 -1.68 -3.03 -15.30
CA PHE A 124 -2.37 -2.81 -14.04
C PHE A 124 -1.61 -3.43 -12.87
N ILE A 125 -1.60 -2.71 -11.76
CA ILE A 125 -1.15 -3.20 -10.47
C ILE A 125 -2.32 -3.04 -9.51
N GLY A 126 -2.98 -4.15 -9.18
CA GLY A 126 -4.00 -4.19 -8.13
C GLY A 126 -3.36 -4.47 -6.78
N ILE A 127 -3.87 -3.84 -5.73
CA ILE A 127 -3.48 -4.10 -4.34
C ILE A 127 -4.72 -4.55 -3.58
N THR A 128 -4.57 -5.55 -2.72
CA THR A 128 -5.65 -6.05 -1.86
C THR A 128 -5.10 -6.90 -0.72
N THR A 129 -5.98 -7.41 0.14
CA THR A 129 -5.65 -8.35 1.21
C THR A 129 -6.06 -9.78 0.84
N PHE A 130 -5.57 -10.76 1.62
CA PHE A 130 -6.00 -12.16 1.47
C PHE A 130 -7.49 -12.33 1.78
N GLU A 131 -7.96 -11.65 2.82
CA GLU A 131 -9.36 -11.67 3.24
C GLU A 131 -10.28 -11.08 2.16
N ASP A 132 -9.91 -9.91 1.59
CA ASP A 132 -10.71 -9.23 0.57
C ASP A 132 -10.80 -10.01 -0.74
N ILE A 133 -9.73 -10.72 -1.13
CA ILE A 133 -9.82 -11.63 -2.29
C ILE A 133 -10.88 -12.68 -2.05
N THR A 134 -10.79 -13.38 -0.92
CA THR A 134 -11.72 -14.48 -0.59
C THR A 134 -13.16 -13.99 -0.46
N ARG A 135 -13.34 -12.82 0.16
CA ARG A 135 -14.66 -12.26 0.43
C ARG A 135 -15.32 -11.66 -0.82
N HIS A 136 -14.56 -10.97 -1.68
CA HIS A 136 -15.10 -10.17 -2.75
C HIS A 136 -14.72 -10.65 -4.16
N LEU A 137 -13.50 -11.12 -4.38
CA LEU A 137 -12.97 -11.38 -5.72
C LEU A 137 -13.02 -12.83 -6.17
N ASP A 138 -13.10 -13.81 -5.29
CA ASP A 138 -13.05 -15.25 -5.66
C ASP A 138 -14.09 -15.67 -6.69
N SER A 139 -15.28 -15.08 -6.66
CA SER A 139 -16.33 -15.32 -7.66
C SER A 139 -16.02 -14.69 -9.04
N HIS A 140 -15.10 -13.72 -9.11
CA HIS A 140 -14.79 -12.95 -10.31
C HIS A 140 -13.60 -13.57 -11.08
N THR A 141 -13.68 -14.86 -11.39
CA THR A 141 -12.59 -15.64 -11.99
C THR A 141 -12.12 -15.08 -13.33
N ARG A 142 -13.02 -14.50 -14.16
CA ARG A 142 -12.67 -13.86 -15.42
C ARG A 142 -11.75 -12.66 -15.24
N PHE A 143 -11.96 -11.88 -14.19
CA PHE A 143 -11.15 -10.74 -13.80
C PHE A 143 -9.80 -11.20 -13.26
N LEU A 144 -9.79 -12.09 -12.26
CA LEU A 144 -8.58 -12.57 -11.61
C LEU A 144 -7.61 -13.29 -12.55
N ARG A 145 -8.10 -13.98 -13.57
CA ARG A 145 -7.24 -14.67 -14.57
C ARG A 145 -6.30 -13.74 -15.35
N ARG A 146 -6.59 -12.45 -15.38
CA ARG A 146 -5.79 -11.43 -16.08
C ARG A 146 -4.63 -10.91 -15.26
N PHE A 147 -4.61 -11.25 -13.99
CA PHE A 147 -3.55 -10.86 -13.07
C PHE A 147 -2.61 -12.02 -12.76
N ARG A 148 -1.36 -11.64 -12.45
CA ARG A 148 -0.38 -12.50 -11.80
C ARG A 148 -0.24 -12.07 -10.36
N ARG A 149 -0.56 -12.96 -9.44
CA ARG A 149 -0.51 -12.73 -8.01
C ARG A 149 0.93 -12.66 -7.53
N ILE A 150 1.19 -11.72 -6.64
CA ILE A 150 2.42 -11.55 -5.87
C ILE A 150 2.00 -11.48 -4.41
N ASP A 151 2.33 -12.50 -3.63
CA ASP A 151 2.09 -12.49 -2.21
C ASP A 151 3.20 -11.68 -1.53
N ILE A 152 2.78 -10.76 -0.66
CA ILE A 152 3.65 -9.90 0.13
C ILE A 152 3.50 -10.33 1.57
N ASP A 153 4.49 -11.05 2.03
CA ASP A 153 4.55 -11.54 3.40
C ASP A 153 4.97 -10.43 4.37
N GLU A 154 4.63 -10.59 5.63
CA GLU A 154 5.15 -9.74 6.69
C GLU A 154 6.68 -9.89 6.77
N PRO A 155 7.45 -8.79 6.79
CA PRO A 155 8.89 -8.88 6.90
C PRO A 155 9.32 -9.50 8.23
N SER A 156 10.44 -10.19 8.22
CA SER A 156 11.11 -10.65 9.44
C SER A 156 11.44 -9.44 10.33
N GLN A 157 11.65 -9.68 11.63
CA GLN A 157 12.04 -8.60 12.55
C GLN A 157 13.31 -7.89 12.07
N GLN A 158 14.27 -8.62 11.51
CA GLN A 158 15.52 -8.04 11.01
C GLN A 158 15.27 -7.12 9.80
N GLU A 159 14.47 -7.55 8.84
CA GLU A 159 14.07 -6.73 7.68
C GLU A 159 13.26 -5.51 8.12
N ALA A 160 12.36 -5.67 9.10
CA ALA A 160 11.60 -4.55 9.66
C ALA A 160 12.51 -3.51 10.34
N ILE A 161 13.55 -3.93 11.06
CA ILE A 161 14.57 -3.03 11.64
C ILE A 161 15.30 -2.25 10.54
N GLU A 162 15.67 -2.92 9.45
CA GLU A 162 16.32 -2.27 8.31
C GLU A 162 15.38 -1.24 7.65
N ILE A 163 14.10 -1.58 7.49
CA ILE A 163 13.08 -0.66 6.97
C ILE A 163 12.95 0.56 7.90
N LEU A 164 12.81 0.35 9.21
CA LEU A 164 12.70 1.44 10.19
C LEU A 164 13.94 2.34 10.17
N ASN A 165 15.13 1.77 10.12
CA ASN A 165 16.37 2.53 10.00
C ASN A 165 16.43 3.35 8.72
N GLY A 166 15.85 2.85 7.62
CA GLY A 166 15.73 3.56 6.36
C GLY A 166 14.79 4.77 6.44
N VAL A 167 13.69 4.67 7.16
CA VAL A 167 12.68 5.75 7.30
C VAL A 167 12.91 6.65 8.51
N LYS A 168 13.73 6.25 9.47
CA LYS A 168 14.04 6.96 10.73
C LYS A 168 14.28 8.46 10.54
N ARG A 169 15.11 8.84 9.56
CA ARG A 169 15.44 10.24 9.29
C ARG A 169 14.23 11.10 8.92
N LYS A 170 13.21 10.51 8.29
CA LYS A 170 11.96 11.19 7.96
C LYS A 170 11.24 11.62 9.24
N TYR A 171 11.10 10.71 10.21
CA TYR A 171 10.45 10.96 11.50
C TYR A 171 11.28 11.91 12.38
N GLU A 172 12.61 11.73 12.42
CA GLU A 172 13.52 12.65 13.12
C GLU A 172 13.39 14.10 12.62
N LYS A 173 13.23 14.26 11.29
CA LYS A 173 13.05 15.59 10.68
C LYS A 173 11.65 16.15 10.94
N PHE A 174 10.61 15.32 10.83
CA PHE A 174 9.22 15.74 10.97
C PHE A 174 8.95 16.23 12.40
N HIS A 175 9.31 15.44 13.40
CA HIS A 175 9.10 15.75 14.83
C HIS A 175 10.23 16.58 15.45
N ASN A 176 11.24 16.99 14.67
CA ASN A 176 12.43 17.69 15.17
C ASN A 176 13.10 17.01 16.38
N ILE A 177 13.21 15.70 16.33
CA ILE A 177 13.75 14.83 17.37
C ILE A 177 15.01 14.10 16.89
N ARG A 178 15.64 13.38 17.82
CA ARG A 178 16.64 12.34 17.54
C ARG A 178 16.15 11.01 18.11
N ILE A 179 16.22 9.97 17.34
CA ILE A 179 15.90 8.60 17.76
C ILE A 179 17.22 7.95 18.21
N ALA A 180 17.31 7.57 19.48
CA ALA A 180 18.50 6.96 20.05
C ALA A 180 18.81 5.58 19.42
N PRO A 181 20.06 5.09 19.48
CA PRO A 181 20.40 3.74 19.10
C PRO A 181 19.57 2.72 19.90
N GLY A 182 19.18 1.61 19.25
CA GLY A 182 18.39 0.54 19.86
C GLY A 182 16.87 0.78 19.90
N VAL A 183 16.40 1.99 19.61
CA VAL A 183 14.97 2.34 19.61
C VAL A 183 14.22 1.64 18.48
N THR A 184 14.79 1.56 17.30
CA THR A 184 14.19 0.86 16.14
C THR A 184 14.02 -0.63 16.41
N GLU A 185 15.02 -1.27 16.99
CA GLU A 185 14.97 -2.66 17.40
C GLU A 185 13.91 -2.90 18.49
N ARG A 186 13.85 -1.96 19.46
CA ARG A 186 12.85 -2.00 20.52
C ARG A 186 11.44 -1.87 19.97
N ALA A 187 11.21 -0.90 19.09
CA ALA A 187 9.91 -0.67 18.46
C ALA A 187 9.43 -1.89 17.66
N VAL A 188 10.30 -2.51 16.85
CA VAL A 188 9.97 -3.74 16.11
C VAL A 188 9.61 -4.89 17.05
N LYS A 189 10.42 -5.12 18.09
CA LYS A 189 10.19 -6.21 19.05
C LYS A 189 8.87 -6.05 19.78
N LEU A 190 8.57 -4.83 20.24
CA LEU A 190 7.35 -4.56 20.99
C LEU A 190 6.12 -4.47 20.08
N GLY A 191 6.22 -3.88 18.90
CA GLY A 191 5.15 -3.85 17.91
C GLY A 191 4.68 -5.25 17.55
N LYS A 192 5.63 -6.15 17.24
CA LYS A 192 5.31 -7.55 16.94
C LYS A 192 4.65 -8.29 18.10
N ARG A 193 4.99 -7.94 19.33
CA ARG A 193 4.49 -8.66 20.52
C ARG A 193 3.14 -8.13 21.02
N PHE A 194 2.93 -6.83 20.97
CA PHE A 194 1.81 -6.18 21.67
C PHE A 194 0.81 -5.50 20.74
N LEU A 195 1.17 -5.24 19.47
CA LEU A 195 0.28 -4.64 18.48
C LEU A 195 -0.01 -5.66 17.37
N SER A 196 -0.55 -6.82 17.75
CA SER A 196 -0.77 -7.96 16.85
C SER A 196 -1.86 -7.74 15.80
N SER A 197 -2.71 -6.73 15.97
CA SER A 197 -3.71 -6.31 14.97
C SER A 197 -3.08 -5.68 13.73
N LYS A 198 -1.82 -5.22 13.83
CA LYS A 198 -1.06 -4.60 12.73
C LYS A 198 0.21 -5.36 12.44
N ALA A 199 0.44 -5.65 11.17
CA ALA A 199 1.66 -6.31 10.72
C ALA A 199 2.88 -5.37 10.80
N LEU A 200 4.08 -5.95 10.86
CA LEU A 200 5.31 -5.22 10.60
C LEU A 200 5.39 -4.85 9.10
N PRO A 201 6.01 -3.72 8.77
CA PRO A 201 6.66 -2.75 9.64
C PRO A 201 5.72 -1.68 10.24
N ASP A 202 4.43 -1.68 9.87
CA ASP A 202 3.48 -0.61 10.19
C ASP A 202 3.32 -0.40 11.70
N SER A 203 3.11 -1.48 12.46
CA SER A 203 3.03 -1.43 13.94
C SER A 203 4.25 -0.76 14.59
N ALA A 204 5.44 -1.03 14.06
CA ALA A 204 6.67 -0.43 14.59
C ALA A 204 6.87 1.03 14.13
N ILE A 205 6.39 1.37 12.94
CA ILE A 205 6.38 2.73 12.43
C ILE A 205 5.43 3.60 13.27
N ASP A 206 4.24 3.11 13.59
CA ASP A 206 3.28 3.81 14.45
C ASP A 206 3.87 4.11 15.83
N ILE A 207 4.59 3.16 16.43
CA ILE A 207 5.29 3.37 17.71
C ILE A 207 6.31 4.52 17.61
N LEU A 208 7.08 4.59 16.51
CA LEU A 208 8.07 5.65 16.33
C LEU A 208 7.42 7.02 16.11
N ASP A 209 6.35 7.08 15.35
CA ASP A 209 5.60 8.30 15.06
C ASP A 209 4.93 8.85 16.34
N GLU A 210 4.25 7.98 17.09
CA GLU A 210 3.62 8.32 18.36
C GLU A 210 4.65 8.77 19.42
N ALA A 211 5.80 8.08 19.51
CA ALA A 211 6.89 8.49 20.38
C ALA A 211 7.47 9.86 20.00
N GLY A 212 7.50 10.17 18.71
CA GLY A 212 7.88 11.47 18.19
C GLY A 212 6.91 12.56 18.61
N ALA A 213 5.62 12.34 18.36
CA ALA A 213 4.54 13.25 18.74
C ALA A 213 4.48 13.49 20.26
N TYR A 214 4.61 12.40 21.05
CA TYR A 214 4.68 12.53 22.51
C TYR A 214 5.83 13.43 22.94
N ARG A 215 7.01 13.30 22.32
CA ARG A 215 8.20 14.08 22.65
C ARG A 215 8.06 15.56 22.27
N GLU A 216 7.33 15.87 21.21
CA GLU A 216 6.98 17.27 20.85
C GLU A 216 6.11 17.92 21.93
N LEU A 217 5.10 17.21 22.43
CA LEU A 217 4.18 17.69 23.46
C LEU A 217 4.81 17.74 24.85
N ASN A 218 5.79 16.84 25.11
CA ASN A 218 6.44 16.69 26.41
C ASN A 218 7.97 16.83 26.28
N PRO A 219 8.47 18.04 26.02
CA PRO A 219 9.89 18.24 25.76
C PRO A 219 10.73 18.06 27.03
N LEU A 220 11.89 17.45 26.86
CA LEU A 220 12.90 17.34 27.92
C LEU A 220 13.50 18.71 28.23
N LYS A 221 13.48 19.10 29.49
CA LYS A 221 14.04 20.40 29.93
C LYS A 221 15.56 20.41 29.75
N GLY A 222 16.09 21.49 29.21
CA GLY A 222 17.54 21.68 29.03
C GLY A 222 18.16 21.08 27.76
N TYR A 223 17.37 20.42 26.91
CA TYR A 223 17.84 19.85 25.66
C TYR A 223 17.41 20.68 24.46
N LYS A 224 18.37 21.15 23.63
CA LYS A 224 18.08 21.87 22.36
C LYS A 224 17.41 20.96 21.33
N LYS A 225 17.79 19.67 21.30
CA LYS A 225 17.19 18.67 20.43
C LYS A 225 16.61 17.56 21.30
N GLN A 226 15.36 17.29 21.06
CA GLN A 226 14.62 16.27 21.80
C GLN A 226 15.05 14.86 21.40
N VAL A 227 15.02 13.91 22.32
CA VAL A 227 15.49 12.53 22.08
C VAL A 227 14.43 11.53 22.50
N VAL A 228 14.18 10.55 21.63
CA VAL A 228 13.37 9.36 21.94
C VAL A 228 14.32 8.25 22.38
N HIS A 229 14.12 7.75 23.58
CA HIS A 229 14.85 6.62 24.20
C HIS A 229 13.91 5.41 24.34
N ASN A 230 14.47 4.26 24.69
CA ASN A 230 13.72 3.00 24.83
C ASN A 230 12.60 3.07 25.86
N GLU A 231 12.81 3.80 26.98
CA GLU A 231 11.81 3.96 28.04
C GLU A 231 10.53 4.65 27.52
N LEU A 232 10.67 5.60 26.59
CA LEU A 232 9.51 6.24 25.98
C LEU A 232 8.79 5.25 25.06
N VAL A 233 9.51 4.44 24.29
CA VAL A 233 8.89 3.39 23.46
C VAL A 233 8.06 2.43 24.32
N ASP A 234 8.59 2.02 25.48
CA ASP A 234 7.88 1.14 26.41
C ASP A 234 6.58 1.80 26.92
N THR A 235 6.64 3.09 27.23
CA THR A 235 5.47 3.89 27.67
C THR A 235 4.42 3.97 26.57
N ILE A 236 4.83 4.26 25.34
CA ILE A 236 3.92 4.38 24.18
C ILE A 236 3.25 3.03 23.88
N VAL A 237 4.01 1.93 23.90
CA VAL A 237 3.43 0.60 23.67
C VAL A 237 2.42 0.22 24.75
N ALA A 238 2.68 0.56 26.00
CA ALA A 238 1.71 0.34 27.09
C ALA A 238 0.42 1.16 26.90
N GLN A 239 0.52 2.38 26.36
CA GLN A 239 -0.63 3.19 26.03
C GLN A 239 -1.44 2.64 24.85
N LEU A 240 -0.76 2.26 23.77
CA LEU A 240 -1.40 1.69 22.57
C LEU A 240 -2.05 0.34 22.84
N GLY A 241 -1.41 -0.53 23.62
CA GLY A 241 -1.95 -1.85 23.98
C GLY A 241 -3.17 -1.77 24.91
N ASN A 242 -3.33 -0.70 25.68
CA ASN A 242 -4.50 -0.49 26.56
C ASN A 242 -5.73 0.05 25.80
N VAL A 243 -5.56 0.55 24.58
CA VAL A 243 -6.67 1.03 23.73
C VAL A 243 -7.30 -0.10 22.93
N GLU A 244 -6.60 -1.24 22.77
CA GLU A 244 -7.04 -2.41 21.99
C GLU A 244 -7.75 -3.48 22.87
N THR A 245 -7.92 -3.25 24.18
CA THR A 245 -8.68 -4.12 25.11
C THR A 245 -10.03 -3.55 25.48
#